data_32b74a05c4367b64d4450a630f6dcc94
#
_entry.id   32b74a05c4367b64d4450a630f6dcc94
#
_cell.length_a   1.000
_cell.length_b   1.000
_cell.length_c   1.000
_cell.angle_alpha   90.00
_cell.angle_beta   90.00
_cell.angle_gamma   90.00
#
_symmetry.space_group_name_H-M   'P 1'
#
loop_
_entity.id
_entity.type
_entity.pdbx_description
1 polymer ?
#
loop_
_entity_poly.entity_id
_entity_poly.type
_entity_poly.pdbx_seq_one_letter_code
_entity_poly.pdbx_strand_id
1 'polypeptide(L)'
;AEARLGDAYRITEKQARYEQIDAIKADVIAQITAEDEEISEGKIVDIFTALESQIVRGRIIAGEPRIDGRTVDTVRALDICTGVLPRTHGSAIFTRGETQALAVATLGTERDAQIIDELTGERQDHFLFHYNFPPYSVGETGMIGSPKRREIGHGRLAKRGVAAVMPSLAEFPYVVRVVSEITESNGSSSMASVCGASLALMDAGVPIKAAVAGIAMGLVKEEEKFVVLSDILGDEDHLGDMDFKVAGTREGVTALQMDIKIEGITPEIM
;
A
#
# COMPACT_ATOMS: atom_id res chain seq x y z
N ALA A 1 -5.09 -25.85 -16.43
CA ALA A 1 -4.69 -24.72 -15.60
C ALA A 1 -5.86 -23.76 -15.33
N GLU A 2 -6.56 -23.25 -16.35
CA GLU A 2 -7.58 -22.19 -16.27
C GLU A 2 -8.68 -22.46 -15.22
N ALA A 3 -9.35 -23.60 -15.25
CA ALA A 3 -10.41 -23.94 -14.29
C ALA A 3 -9.88 -23.98 -12.84
N ARG A 4 -8.71 -24.57 -12.62
CA ARG A 4 -8.06 -24.67 -11.30
C ARG A 4 -7.68 -23.28 -10.77
N LEU A 5 -7.17 -22.40 -11.63
CA LEU A 5 -6.87 -20.99 -11.28
C LEU A 5 -8.15 -20.21 -10.97
N GLY A 6 -9.20 -20.38 -11.77
CA GLY A 6 -10.50 -19.78 -11.49
C GLY A 6 -11.07 -20.16 -10.13
N ASP A 7 -10.87 -21.41 -9.70
CA ASP A 7 -11.26 -21.89 -8.36
C ASP A 7 -10.33 -21.33 -7.26
N ALA A 8 -9.02 -21.26 -7.51
CA ALA A 8 -8.07 -20.68 -6.57
C ALA A 8 -8.37 -19.20 -6.28
N TYR A 9 -8.73 -18.39 -7.29
CA TYR A 9 -9.13 -17.00 -7.14
C TYR A 9 -10.50 -16.77 -6.49
N ARG A 10 -11.19 -17.83 -6.07
CA ARG A 10 -12.38 -17.78 -5.19
C ARG A 10 -12.03 -17.93 -3.71
N ILE A 11 -10.80 -18.29 -3.40
CA ILE A 11 -10.31 -18.37 -2.01
C ILE A 11 -10.04 -16.95 -1.54
N THR A 12 -10.80 -16.49 -0.55
CA THR A 12 -10.72 -15.10 -0.04
C THR A 12 -9.50 -14.86 0.85
N GLU A 13 -9.04 -15.89 1.57
CA GLU A 13 -7.87 -15.81 2.44
C GLU A 13 -6.58 -15.84 1.60
N LYS A 14 -5.70 -14.85 1.81
CA LYS A 14 -4.51 -14.59 0.98
C LYS A 14 -3.53 -15.76 0.94
N GLN A 15 -3.15 -16.29 2.11
CA GLN A 15 -2.12 -17.34 2.19
C GLN A 15 -2.59 -18.62 1.52
N ALA A 16 -3.81 -19.08 1.83
CA ALA A 16 -4.38 -20.28 1.22
C ALA A 16 -4.53 -20.13 -0.30
N ARG A 17 -4.89 -18.94 -0.78
CA ARG A 17 -4.95 -18.64 -2.22
C ARG A 17 -3.59 -18.76 -2.86
N TYR A 18 -2.54 -18.15 -2.29
CA TYR A 18 -1.18 -18.19 -2.83
C TYR A 18 -0.60 -19.60 -2.83
N GLU A 19 -0.78 -20.35 -1.75
CA GLU A 19 -0.36 -21.76 -1.71
C GLU A 19 -1.00 -22.59 -2.82
N GLN A 20 -2.29 -22.36 -3.08
CA GLN A 20 -2.99 -23.06 -4.15
C GLN A 20 -2.52 -22.64 -5.55
N ILE A 21 -2.28 -21.33 -5.77
CA ILE A 21 -1.76 -20.81 -7.03
C ILE A 21 -0.35 -21.33 -7.30
N ASP A 22 0.53 -21.30 -6.28
CA ASP A 22 1.90 -21.80 -6.40
C ASP A 22 1.94 -23.31 -6.69
N ALA A 23 1.07 -24.10 -6.06
CA ALA A 23 0.94 -25.52 -6.35
C ALA A 23 0.48 -25.77 -7.81
N ILE A 24 -0.49 -25.00 -8.31
CA ILE A 24 -0.95 -25.10 -9.69
C ILE A 24 0.17 -24.70 -10.65
N LYS A 25 0.90 -23.65 -10.35
CA LYS A 25 2.03 -23.17 -11.16
C LYS A 25 3.14 -24.20 -11.26
N ALA A 26 3.52 -24.80 -10.14
CA ALA A 26 4.54 -25.84 -10.09
C ALA A 26 4.12 -27.08 -10.92
N ASP A 27 2.86 -27.51 -10.80
CA ASP A 27 2.33 -28.62 -11.61
C ASP A 27 2.37 -28.32 -13.11
N VAL A 28 1.97 -27.10 -13.52
CA VAL A 28 1.96 -26.69 -14.93
C VAL A 28 3.38 -26.64 -15.49
N ILE A 29 4.33 -26.07 -14.74
CA ILE A 29 5.74 -26.06 -15.14
C ILE A 29 6.25 -27.48 -15.34
N ALA A 30 6.03 -28.36 -14.36
CA ALA A 30 6.48 -29.75 -14.43
C ALA A 30 5.90 -30.50 -15.63
N GLN A 31 4.60 -30.34 -15.93
CA GLN A 31 3.93 -30.99 -17.05
C GLN A 31 4.48 -30.49 -18.39
N ILE A 32 4.56 -29.18 -18.61
CA ILE A 32 5.00 -28.61 -19.88
C ILE A 32 6.48 -28.92 -20.13
N THR A 33 7.34 -28.80 -19.11
CA THR A 33 8.77 -29.14 -19.26
C THR A 33 9.00 -30.64 -19.56
N ALA A 34 8.12 -31.53 -19.06
CA ALA A 34 8.18 -32.96 -19.37
C ALA A 34 7.70 -33.28 -20.80
N GLU A 35 6.79 -32.47 -21.37
CA GLU A 35 6.28 -32.65 -22.74
C GLU A 35 7.19 -32.03 -23.80
N ASP A 36 7.84 -30.90 -23.47
CA ASP A 36 8.69 -30.14 -24.39
C ASP A 36 9.82 -29.43 -23.63
N GLU A 37 11.02 -30.00 -23.70
CA GLU A 37 12.23 -29.48 -23.06
C GLU A 37 12.76 -28.17 -23.71
N GLU A 38 12.26 -27.77 -24.89
CA GLU A 38 12.70 -26.54 -25.56
C GLU A 38 11.99 -25.30 -25.00
N ILE A 39 10.87 -25.47 -24.29
CA ILE A 39 10.13 -24.39 -23.70
C ILE A 39 10.79 -23.97 -22.37
N SER A 40 11.30 -22.75 -22.31
CA SER A 40 11.90 -22.23 -21.08
C SER A 40 10.84 -22.01 -19.98
N GLU A 41 11.21 -22.28 -18.74
CA GLU A 41 10.37 -22.04 -17.56
C GLU A 41 9.87 -20.57 -17.49
N GLY A 42 10.73 -19.59 -17.85
CA GLY A 42 10.33 -18.19 -17.92
C GLY A 42 9.14 -17.94 -18.84
N LYS A 43 9.11 -18.57 -20.02
CA LYS A 43 7.99 -18.46 -20.95
C LYS A 43 6.69 -19.07 -20.39
N ILE A 44 6.82 -20.18 -19.67
CA ILE A 44 5.66 -20.81 -19.00
C ILE A 44 5.10 -19.87 -17.92
N VAL A 45 5.97 -19.27 -17.14
CA VAL A 45 5.58 -18.30 -16.09
C VAL A 45 4.90 -17.07 -16.68
N ASP A 46 5.41 -16.52 -17.79
CA ASP A 46 4.80 -15.37 -18.46
C ASP A 46 3.37 -15.68 -18.96
N ILE A 47 3.18 -16.86 -19.57
CA ILE A 47 1.85 -17.31 -20.04
C ILE A 47 0.93 -17.57 -18.85
N PHE A 48 1.45 -18.13 -17.76
CA PHE A 48 0.68 -18.39 -16.55
C PHE A 48 0.18 -17.08 -15.93
N THR A 49 1.06 -16.07 -15.80
CA THR A 49 0.70 -14.74 -15.32
C THR A 49 -0.31 -14.03 -16.23
N ALA A 50 -0.19 -14.19 -17.54
CA ALA A 50 -1.19 -13.66 -18.48
C ALA A 50 -2.57 -14.32 -18.28
N LEU A 51 -2.60 -15.63 -17.99
CA LEU A 51 -3.84 -16.35 -17.69
C LEU A 51 -4.46 -15.90 -16.36
N GLU A 52 -3.65 -15.69 -15.32
CA GLU A 52 -4.10 -15.11 -14.04
C GLU A 52 -4.75 -13.74 -14.26
N SER A 53 -4.06 -12.89 -15.01
CA SER A 53 -4.58 -11.55 -15.39
C SER A 53 -5.91 -11.65 -16.10
N GLN A 54 -6.03 -12.50 -17.10
CA GLN A 54 -7.27 -12.71 -17.85
C GLN A 54 -8.42 -13.16 -16.96
N ILE A 55 -8.20 -14.08 -16.03
CA ILE A 55 -9.22 -14.59 -15.11
C ILE A 55 -9.69 -13.50 -14.17
N VAL A 56 -8.77 -12.82 -13.48
CA VAL A 56 -9.11 -11.82 -12.46
C VAL A 56 -9.77 -10.60 -13.09
N ARG A 57 -9.18 -10.06 -14.16
CA ARG A 57 -9.70 -8.89 -14.89
C ARG A 57 -11.07 -9.18 -15.52
N GLY A 58 -11.21 -10.36 -16.13
CA GLY A 58 -12.48 -10.79 -16.73
C GLY A 58 -13.62 -10.85 -15.72
N ARG A 59 -13.38 -11.36 -14.50
CA ARG A 59 -14.35 -11.39 -13.41
C ARG A 59 -14.77 -9.99 -12.97
N ILE A 60 -13.80 -9.08 -12.80
CA ILE A 60 -14.04 -7.69 -12.41
C ILE A 60 -14.92 -6.98 -13.47
N ILE A 61 -14.59 -7.11 -14.76
CA ILE A 61 -15.34 -6.52 -15.85
C ILE A 61 -16.75 -7.14 -16.00
N ALA A 62 -16.91 -8.42 -15.66
CA ALA A 62 -18.20 -9.11 -15.64
C ALA A 62 -19.08 -8.68 -14.46
N GLY A 63 -18.56 -7.91 -13.51
CA GLY A 63 -19.29 -7.48 -12.30
C GLY A 63 -19.40 -8.56 -11.24
N GLU A 64 -18.54 -9.58 -11.29
CA GLU A 64 -18.43 -10.57 -10.22
C GLU A 64 -17.79 -9.95 -8.96
N PRO A 65 -18.00 -10.55 -7.77
CA PRO A 65 -17.29 -10.13 -6.57
C PRO A 65 -15.77 -10.18 -6.75
N ARG A 66 -15.08 -9.23 -6.12
CA ARG A 66 -13.61 -9.16 -6.10
C ARG A 66 -13.00 -10.40 -5.42
N ILE A 67 -11.69 -10.52 -5.45
CA ILE A 67 -10.94 -11.67 -4.90
C ILE A 67 -11.32 -11.95 -3.43
N ASP A 68 -11.55 -10.90 -2.65
CA ASP A 68 -11.94 -10.97 -1.23
C ASP A 68 -13.46 -10.91 -0.99
N GLY A 69 -14.25 -10.99 -2.05
CA GLY A 69 -15.73 -11.02 -2.00
C GLY A 69 -16.39 -9.64 -1.92
N ARG A 70 -15.63 -8.54 -1.88
CA ARG A 70 -16.18 -7.17 -1.84
C ARG A 70 -16.77 -6.73 -3.19
N THR A 71 -17.58 -5.70 -3.14
CA THR A 71 -17.95 -4.88 -4.31
C THR A 71 -16.83 -3.91 -4.67
N VAL A 72 -16.91 -3.33 -5.86
CA VAL A 72 -15.83 -2.47 -6.40
C VAL A 72 -15.62 -1.17 -5.61
N ASP A 73 -16.63 -0.69 -4.92
CA ASP A 73 -16.67 0.56 -4.15
C ASP A 73 -16.47 0.37 -2.62
N THR A 74 -16.35 -0.87 -2.16
CA THR A 74 -16.27 -1.18 -0.74
C THR A 74 -14.83 -1.13 -0.23
N VAL A 75 -14.60 -0.37 0.84
CA VAL A 75 -13.35 -0.37 1.62
C VAL A 75 -13.36 -1.55 2.60
N ARG A 76 -12.21 -2.18 2.82
CA ARG A 76 -12.04 -3.25 3.82
C ARG A 76 -12.40 -2.76 5.21
N ALA A 77 -12.77 -3.69 6.10
CA ALA A 77 -13.04 -3.39 7.50
C ALA A 77 -11.86 -2.68 8.16
N LEU A 78 -12.17 -1.64 8.93
CA LEU A 78 -11.18 -0.87 9.69
C LEU A 78 -11.23 -1.29 11.15
N ASP A 79 -10.04 -1.53 11.73
CA ASP A 79 -9.84 -1.66 13.18
C ASP A 79 -8.74 -0.69 13.61
N ILE A 80 -9.07 0.21 14.54
CA ILE A 80 -8.22 1.35 14.91
C ILE A 80 -8.09 1.40 16.43
N CYS A 81 -6.84 1.48 16.90
CA CYS A 81 -6.54 1.67 18.31
C CYS A 81 -5.47 2.77 18.48
N THR A 82 -5.68 3.72 19.38
CA THR A 82 -4.71 4.75 19.76
C THR A 82 -4.18 4.54 21.16
N GLY A 83 -3.03 5.15 21.50
CA GLY A 83 -2.44 5.03 22.83
C GLY A 83 -1.95 3.60 23.15
N VAL A 84 -1.58 2.83 22.14
CA VAL A 84 -1.22 1.39 22.29
C VAL A 84 0.13 1.18 22.96
N LEU A 85 1.04 2.14 22.87
CA LEU A 85 2.37 2.06 23.46
C LEU A 85 2.48 3.05 24.63
N PRO A 86 2.58 2.59 25.89
CA PRO A 86 2.41 3.43 27.08
C PRO A 86 3.59 4.41 27.33
N ARG A 87 4.69 4.29 26.62
CA ARG A 87 5.91 5.09 26.85
C ARG A 87 6.28 5.98 25.66
N THR A 88 5.47 6.02 24.62
CA THR A 88 5.63 6.93 23.48
C THR A 88 4.82 8.19 23.70
N HIS A 89 5.12 9.26 22.95
CA HIS A 89 4.31 10.49 23.02
C HIS A 89 2.94 10.29 22.38
N GLY A 90 2.87 9.53 21.28
CA GLY A 90 1.63 9.08 20.68
C GLY A 90 1.84 7.83 19.85
N SER A 91 0.83 6.98 19.76
CA SER A 91 0.89 5.75 19.00
C SER A 91 -0.48 5.32 18.51
N ALA A 92 -0.53 4.68 17.35
CA ALA A 92 -1.75 4.12 16.81
C ALA A 92 -1.46 2.83 16.04
N ILE A 93 -2.35 1.85 16.16
CA ILE A 93 -2.46 0.73 15.22
C ILE A 93 -3.63 1.05 14.30
N PHE A 94 -3.35 1.06 13.01
CA PHE A 94 -4.33 1.19 11.96
C PHE A 94 -4.35 -0.10 11.14
N THR A 95 -5.47 -0.79 11.18
CA THR A 95 -5.70 -2.02 10.43
C THR A 95 -6.80 -1.80 9.40
N ARG A 96 -6.56 -2.24 8.18
CA ARG A 96 -7.52 -2.24 7.08
C ARG A 96 -7.48 -3.62 6.42
N GLY A 97 -8.41 -4.50 6.82
CA GLY A 97 -8.35 -5.92 6.46
C GLY A 97 -7.00 -6.53 6.81
N GLU A 98 -6.32 -7.10 5.83
CA GLU A 98 -4.98 -7.72 5.95
C GLU A 98 -3.83 -6.71 5.73
N THR A 99 -4.02 -5.45 6.12
CA THR A 99 -2.96 -4.42 6.08
C THR A 99 -2.95 -3.67 7.40
N GLN A 100 -1.83 -3.75 8.12
CA GLN A 100 -1.69 -3.16 9.44
C GLN A 100 -0.41 -2.34 9.54
N ALA A 101 -0.53 -1.14 10.11
CA ALA A 101 0.56 -0.23 10.40
C ALA A 101 0.53 0.19 11.88
N LEU A 102 1.64 0.00 12.58
CA LEU A 102 1.90 0.59 13.89
C LEU A 102 2.63 1.91 13.66
N ALA A 103 1.97 3.02 13.90
CA ALA A 103 2.54 4.36 13.81
C ALA A 103 2.87 4.91 15.19
N VAL A 104 4.07 5.45 15.33
CA VAL A 104 4.57 6.02 16.60
C VAL A 104 5.05 7.44 16.36
N ALA A 105 4.52 8.39 17.12
CA ALA A 105 4.95 9.79 17.12
C ALA A 105 5.86 10.07 18.30
N THR A 106 6.98 10.73 18.03
CA THR A 106 7.96 11.19 19.03
C THR A 106 8.20 12.68 18.87
N LEU A 107 8.17 13.39 19.96
CA LEU A 107 8.45 14.82 20.03
C LEU A 107 9.88 15.04 20.52
N GLY A 108 10.64 15.83 19.79
CA GLY A 108 12.02 16.18 20.11
C GLY A 108 12.22 17.69 20.25
N THR A 109 13.43 18.07 20.62
CA THR A 109 13.86 19.46 20.69
C THR A 109 14.37 19.94 19.33
N GLU A 110 14.61 21.24 19.16
CA GLU A 110 15.20 21.80 17.93
C GLU A 110 16.52 21.12 17.52
N ARG A 111 17.29 20.64 18.51
CA ARG A 111 18.58 19.93 18.26
C ARG A 111 18.40 18.57 17.58
N ASP A 112 17.19 18.03 17.62
CA ASP A 112 16.85 16.74 17.02
C ASP A 112 16.42 16.91 15.54
N ALA A 113 16.38 18.15 15.01
CA ALA A 113 16.07 18.41 13.62
C ALA A 113 17.14 17.81 12.70
N GLN A 114 16.71 17.25 11.58
CA GLN A 114 17.62 16.73 10.59
C GLN A 114 18.22 17.88 9.77
N ILE A 115 19.55 18.00 9.81
CA ILE A 115 20.29 18.92 8.94
C ILE A 115 20.41 18.26 7.57
N ILE A 116 19.96 18.96 6.53
CA ILE A 116 20.05 18.53 5.15
C ILE A 116 20.95 19.54 4.42
N ASP A 117 22.10 19.07 3.97
CA ASP A 117 23.04 19.86 3.17
C ASP A 117 22.67 19.72 1.68
N GLU A 118 22.27 20.83 1.09
CA GLU A 118 21.86 20.92 -0.32
C GLU A 118 22.77 21.91 -1.08
N LEU A 119 22.77 21.87 -2.41
CA LEU A 119 23.54 22.81 -3.25
C LEU A 119 23.20 24.29 -2.98
N THR A 120 22.01 24.56 -2.49
CA THR A 120 21.53 25.90 -2.18
C THR A 120 21.81 26.34 -0.73
N GLY A 121 22.43 25.48 0.08
CA GLY A 121 22.74 25.69 1.49
C GLY A 121 22.08 24.67 2.42
N GLU A 122 22.38 24.79 3.71
CA GLU A 122 21.80 23.93 4.73
C GLU A 122 20.35 24.31 5.04
N ARG A 123 19.51 23.30 5.23
CA ARG A 123 18.16 23.46 5.80
C ARG A 123 17.91 22.46 6.92
N GLN A 124 17.04 22.81 7.84
CA GLN A 124 16.61 21.92 8.90
C GLN A 124 15.23 21.34 8.56
N ASP A 125 15.08 20.03 8.74
CA ASP A 125 13.81 19.33 8.62
C ASP A 125 13.30 18.96 10.02
N HIS A 126 12.17 19.54 10.40
CA HIS A 126 11.56 19.40 11.71
C HIS A 126 10.44 18.36 11.76
N PHE A 127 10.08 17.81 10.60
CA PHE A 127 9.12 16.72 10.49
C PHE A 127 9.75 15.52 9.81
N LEU A 128 10.09 14.50 10.58
CA LEU A 128 10.73 13.27 10.13
C LEU A 128 9.69 12.16 10.00
N PHE A 129 9.76 11.41 8.91
CA PHE A 129 8.88 10.27 8.68
C PHE A 129 9.67 9.07 8.19
N HIS A 130 9.63 7.99 8.95
CA HIS A 130 10.30 6.73 8.62
C HIS A 130 9.26 5.64 8.41
N TYR A 131 9.43 4.89 7.34
CA TYR A 131 8.57 3.80 6.95
C TYR A 131 9.41 2.53 6.86
N ASN A 132 9.02 1.50 7.60
CA ASN A 132 9.69 0.22 7.64
C ASN A 132 8.75 -0.88 7.14
N PHE A 133 9.26 -1.67 6.20
CA PHE A 133 8.53 -2.78 5.57
C PHE A 133 9.34 -4.06 5.68
N PRO A 134 9.34 -4.71 6.85
CA PRO A 134 10.09 -5.94 7.07
C PRO A 134 9.48 -7.11 6.29
N PRO A 135 10.29 -8.14 5.93
CA PRO A 135 9.81 -9.28 5.15
C PRO A 135 8.60 -9.99 5.76
N TYR A 136 8.54 -10.10 7.09
CA TYR A 136 7.41 -10.75 7.77
C TYR A 136 6.04 -10.09 7.49
N SER A 137 6.02 -8.81 7.10
CA SER A 137 4.76 -8.10 6.77
C SER A 137 4.02 -8.70 5.58
N VAL A 138 4.69 -9.48 4.76
CA VAL A 138 4.11 -10.23 3.63
C VAL A 138 4.23 -11.74 3.79
N GLY A 139 4.58 -12.22 4.99
CA GLY A 139 4.74 -13.65 5.29
C GLY A 139 6.08 -14.25 4.83
N GLU A 140 7.05 -13.41 4.49
CA GLU A 140 8.36 -13.86 4.03
C GLU A 140 9.39 -13.84 5.15
N THR A 141 10.42 -14.69 5.02
CA THR A 141 11.64 -14.65 5.82
C THR A 141 12.71 -13.86 5.08
N GLY A 142 13.49 -13.06 5.80
CA GLY A 142 14.55 -12.27 5.18
C GLY A 142 15.35 -11.45 6.17
N MET A 143 16.46 -10.90 5.70
CA MET A 143 17.29 -10.00 6.50
C MET A 143 16.64 -8.62 6.60
N ILE A 144 16.57 -8.09 7.81
CA ILE A 144 16.21 -6.70 8.08
C ILE A 144 17.51 -5.89 8.02
N GLY A 145 17.56 -4.96 7.08
CA GLY A 145 18.74 -4.12 6.82
C GLY A 145 18.37 -2.65 6.66
N SER A 146 19.21 -1.91 5.93
CA SER A 146 18.91 -0.51 5.60
C SER A 146 17.67 -0.39 4.70
N PRO A 147 16.87 0.68 4.84
CA PRO A 147 15.68 0.89 4.03
C PRO A 147 16.00 0.84 2.53
N LYS A 148 15.21 0.09 1.77
CA LYS A 148 15.31 -0.01 0.32
C LYS A 148 14.64 1.20 -0.34
N ARG A 149 14.88 1.41 -1.64
CA ARG A 149 14.28 2.52 -2.41
C ARG A 149 12.76 2.59 -2.31
N ARG A 150 12.08 1.43 -2.28
CA ARG A 150 10.63 1.33 -2.12
C ARG A 150 10.17 1.89 -0.78
N GLU A 151 10.86 1.53 0.31
CA GLU A 151 10.53 2.01 1.66
C GLU A 151 10.74 3.54 1.75
N ILE A 152 11.83 4.05 1.18
CA ILE A 152 12.10 5.50 1.13
C ILE A 152 11.01 6.22 0.34
N GLY A 153 10.59 5.68 -0.81
CA GLY A 153 9.53 6.25 -1.64
C GLY A 153 8.17 6.27 -0.93
N HIS A 154 7.79 5.17 -0.29
CA HIS A 154 6.55 5.08 0.49
C HIS A 154 6.56 6.02 1.70
N GLY A 155 7.68 6.10 2.42
CA GLY A 155 7.85 7.04 3.53
C GLY A 155 7.72 8.51 3.09
N ARG A 156 8.31 8.86 1.94
CA ARG A 156 8.20 10.20 1.36
C ARG A 156 6.77 10.54 0.93
N LEU A 157 6.05 9.60 0.37
CA LEU A 157 4.65 9.78 -0.01
C LEU A 157 3.78 10.01 1.25
N ALA A 158 3.95 9.15 2.26
CA ALA A 158 3.22 9.30 3.52
C ALA A 158 3.56 10.62 4.24
N LYS A 159 4.85 11.00 4.26
CA LYS A 159 5.30 12.30 4.79
C LYS A 159 4.59 13.46 4.10
N ARG A 160 4.54 13.48 2.75
CA ARG A 160 3.86 14.54 2.00
C ARG A 160 2.38 14.62 2.35
N GLY A 161 1.72 13.46 2.48
CA GLY A 161 0.30 13.40 2.84
C GLY A 161 -0.01 14.12 4.15
N VAL A 162 0.85 13.96 5.15
CA VAL A 162 0.65 14.51 6.49
C VAL A 162 1.27 15.90 6.67
N ALA A 163 2.38 16.20 5.98
CA ALA A 163 3.12 17.45 6.14
C ALA A 163 2.27 18.72 5.91
N ALA A 164 1.28 18.63 5.00
CA ALA A 164 0.41 19.76 4.68
C ALA A 164 -0.45 20.24 5.87
N VAL A 165 -0.70 19.36 6.84
CA VAL A 165 -1.52 19.68 8.02
C VAL A 165 -0.70 19.91 9.29
N MET A 166 0.62 19.77 9.22
CA MET A 166 1.49 19.99 10.37
C MET A 166 1.45 21.46 10.82
N PRO A 167 1.52 21.73 12.14
CA PRO A 167 1.64 23.08 12.66
C PRO A 167 2.99 23.68 12.29
N SER A 168 3.08 25.00 12.28
CA SER A 168 4.35 25.71 12.18
C SER A 168 5.16 25.59 13.48
N LEU A 169 6.49 25.77 13.41
CA LEU A 169 7.35 25.77 14.59
C LEU A 169 6.98 26.87 15.60
N ALA A 170 6.42 27.97 15.14
CA ALA A 170 5.95 29.05 16.04
C ALA A 170 4.72 28.61 16.83
N GLU A 171 3.86 27.77 16.29
CA GLU A 171 2.67 27.26 16.96
C GLU A 171 2.99 26.02 17.82
N PHE A 172 3.94 25.18 17.37
CA PHE A 172 4.32 23.95 18.04
C PHE A 172 5.83 23.74 17.95
N PRO A 173 6.62 24.21 18.95
CA PRO A 173 8.07 24.30 18.89
C PRO A 173 8.77 22.95 19.19
N TYR A 174 8.35 21.90 18.51
CA TYR A 174 8.93 20.57 18.61
C TYR A 174 9.32 20.01 17.23
N VAL A 175 10.40 19.28 17.20
CA VAL A 175 10.68 18.36 16.10
C VAL A 175 9.80 17.14 16.26
N VAL A 176 9.11 16.77 15.21
CA VAL A 176 8.18 15.63 15.21
C VAL A 176 8.76 14.51 14.37
N ARG A 177 8.90 13.34 14.94
CA ARG A 177 9.30 12.14 14.23
C ARG A 177 8.18 11.10 14.25
N VAL A 178 7.74 10.67 13.09
CA VAL A 178 6.82 9.52 12.95
C VAL A 178 7.60 8.32 12.42
N VAL A 179 7.41 7.18 13.05
CA VAL A 179 7.87 5.88 12.56
C VAL A 179 6.64 5.03 12.30
N SER A 180 6.53 4.51 11.09
CA SER A 180 5.48 3.56 10.70
C SER A 180 6.09 2.19 10.45
N GLU A 181 5.77 1.24 11.30
CA GLU A 181 6.14 -0.17 11.17
C GLU A 181 4.99 -0.93 10.54
N ILE A 182 5.22 -1.51 9.37
CA ILE A 182 4.24 -2.35 8.70
C ILE A 182 4.31 -3.76 9.26
N THR A 183 3.27 -4.19 9.93
CA THR A 183 3.18 -5.51 10.56
C THR A 183 2.52 -6.53 9.66
N GLU A 184 1.63 -6.09 8.77
CA GLU A 184 0.98 -6.92 7.75
C GLU A 184 0.65 -6.08 6.52
N SER A 185 0.72 -6.68 5.32
CA SER A 185 0.44 -5.96 4.07
C SER A 185 -0.22 -6.82 3.00
N ASN A 186 -1.39 -6.34 2.57
CA ASN A 186 -2.09 -6.78 1.37
C ASN A 186 -2.72 -5.56 0.66
N GLY A 187 -1.89 -4.78 -0.03
CA GLY A 187 -2.28 -3.55 -0.73
C GLY A 187 -2.15 -2.29 0.13
N SER A 188 -1.49 -1.31 -0.43
CA SER A 188 -1.26 0.07 0.04
C SER A 188 -0.98 0.27 1.53
N SER A 189 0.13 -0.27 2.00
CA SER A 189 0.66 -0.01 3.33
C SER A 189 1.09 1.45 3.54
N SER A 190 1.46 2.17 2.46
CA SER A 190 1.77 3.61 2.54
C SER A 190 0.55 4.46 2.93
N MET A 191 -0.65 4.10 2.44
CA MET A 191 -1.88 4.79 2.82
C MET A 191 -2.34 4.40 4.22
N ALA A 192 -2.09 3.16 4.66
CA ALA A 192 -2.25 2.78 6.06
C ALA A 192 -1.32 3.60 6.98
N SER A 193 -0.07 3.85 6.53
CA SER A 193 0.89 4.70 7.25
C SER A 193 0.42 6.15 7.37
N VAL A 194 -0.22 6.71 6.33
CA VAL A 194 -0.84 8.06 6.39
C VAL A 194 -1.92 8.10 7.47
N CYS A 195 -2.83 7.14 7.45
CA CYS A 195 -3.92 7.07 8.43
C CYS A 195 -3.38 6.86 9.85
N GLY A 196 -2.47 5.90 10.04
CA GLY A 196 -1.84 5.62 11.33
C GLY A 196 -1.05 6.81 11.87
N ALA A 197 -0.31 7.51 11.00
CA ALA A 197 0.45 8.71 11.39
C ALA A 197 -0.47 9.86 11.83
N SER A 198 -1.56 10.11 11.08
CA SER A 198 -2.55 11.12 11.47
C SER A 198 -3.12 10.83 12.86
N LEU A 199 -3.43 9.57 13.15
CA LEU A 199 -3.92 9.15 14.47
C LEU A 199 -2.86 9.28 15.57
N ALA A 200 -1.63 8.81 15.31
CA ALA A 200 -0.53 8.88 16.28
C ALA A 200 -0.13 10.35 16.61
N LEU A 201 -0.20 11.25 15.63
CA LEU A 201 0.04 12.68 15.85
C LEU A 201 -1.03 13.30 16.74
N MET A 202 -2.31 12.98 16.51
CA MET A 202 -3.41 13.43 17.36
C MET A 202 -3.29 12.86 18.77
N ASP A 203 -2.92 11.59 18.92
CA ASP A 203 -2.67 10.93 20.21
C ASP A 203 -1.50 11.58 20.97
N ALA A 204 -0.47 12.04 20.25
CA ALA A 204 0.65 12.80 20.80
C ALA A 204 0.32 14.26 21.18
N GLY A 205 -0.91 14.72 20.92
CA GLY A 205 -1.33 16.11 21.16
C GLY A 205 -0.73 17.12 20.17
N VAL A 206 -0.24 16.67 19.01
CA VAL A 206 0.21 17.57 17.94
C VAL A 206 -1.00 18.29 17.34
N PRO A 207 -1.05 19.63 17.33
CA PRO A 207 -2.20 20.38 16.83
C PRO A 207 -2.21 20.43 15.30
N ILE A 208 -2.41 19.26 14.66
CA ILE A 208 -2.56 19.20 13.21
C ILE A 208 -3.83 19.91 12.78
N LYS A 209 -3.79 20.61 11.64
CA LYS A 209 -4.91 21.43 11.12
C LYS A 209 -6.17 20.61 10.85
N ALA A 210 -6.02 19.36 10.41
CA ALA A 210 -7.11 18.43 10.14
C ALA A 210 -6.60 17.00 10.14
N ALA A 211 -7.47 16.04 10.41
CA ALA A 211 -7.16 14.63 10.21
C ALA A 211 -6.94 14.32 8.72
N VAL A 212 -5.93 13.50 8.43
CA VAL A 212 -5.60 13.05 7.07
C VAL A 212 -5.92 11.57 6.94
N ALA A 213 -6.61 11.20 5.88
CA ALA A 213 -6.81 9.82 5.47
C ALA A 213 -6.16 9.56 4.11
N GLY A 214 -5.93 8.29 3.79
CA GLY A 214 -5.38 7.89 2.51
C GLY A 214 -5.96 6.56 2.04
N ILE A 215 -6.12 6.44 0.72
CA ILE A 215 -6.66 5.25 0.05
C ILE A 215 -5.89 4.97 -1.24
N ALA A 216 -5.84 3.71 -1.66
CA ALA A 216 -5.39 3.30 -2.97
C ALA A 216 -6.58 2.86 -3.81
N MET A 217 -6.71 3.46 -4.97
CA MET A 217 -7.70 3.15 -6.00
C MET A 217 -7.02 2.39 -7.13
N GLY A 218 -7.76 1.53 -7.82
CA GLY A 218 -7.27 0.80 -8.98
C GLY A 218 -8.19 0.97 -10.17
N LEU A 219 -7.69 0.54 -11.33
CA LEU A 219 -8.42 0.53 -12.58
C LEU A 219 -8.20 -0.80 -13.29
N VAL A 220 -9.28 -1.37 -13.78
CA VAL A 220 -9.25 -2.46 -14.77
C VAL A 220 -9.98 -1.96 -16.00
N LYS A 221 -9.30 -1.94 -17.15
CA LYS A 221 -9.86 -1.50 -18.43
C LYS A 221 -9.66 -2.60 -19.48
N GLU A 222 -10.74 -3.02 -20.10
CA GLU A 222 -10.75 -3.96 -21.21
C GLU A 222 -11.53 -3.31 -22.37
N GLU A 223 -10.81 -3.02 -23.45
CA GLU A 223 -11.36 -2.31 -24.60
C GLU A 223 -12.06 -1.00 -24.21
N GLU A 224 -13.38 -0.92 -24.38
CA GLU A 224 -14.20 0.25 -24.05
C GLU A 224 -14.77 0.21 -22.62
N LYS A 225 -14.67 -0.94 -21.93
CA LYS A 225 -15.18 -1.10 -20.57
C LYS A 225 -14.08 -0.82 -19.55
N PHE A 226 -14.45 -0.13 -18.49
CA PHE A 226 -13.56 0.07 -17.36
C PHE A 226 -14.29 -0.07 -16.02
N VAL A 227 -13.57 -0.47 -15.01
CA VAL A 227 -14.04 -0.57 -13.61
C VAL A 227 -13.00 0.06 -12.71
N VAL A 228 -13.44 1.01 -11.88
CA VAL A 228 -12.61 1.61 -10.82
C VAL A 228 -12.82 0.82 -9.55
N LEU A 229 -11.71 0.50 -8.86
CA LEU A 229 -11.70 -0.28 -7.63
C LEU A 229 -11.28 0.60 -6.46
N SER A 230 -12.08 0.61 -5.38
CA SER A 230 -11.72 1.27 -4.13
C SER A 230 -10.92 0.33 -3.24
N ASP A 231 -9.88 0.83 -2.60
CA ASP A 231 -9.05 0.06 -1.65
C ASP A 231 -8.56 -1.27 -2.23
N ILE A 232 -7.64 -1.18 -3.19
CA ILE A 232 -7.13 -2.32 -3.93
C ILE A 232 -6.25 -3.23 -3.08
N LEU A 233 -6.34 -4.54 -3.36
CA LEU A 233 -5.43 -5.56 -2.87
C LEU A 233 -4.12 -5.57 -3.64
N GLY A 234 -3.11 -6.29 -3.13
CA GLY A 234 -1.83 -6.46 -3.82
C GLY A 234 -1.96 -7.13 -5.19
N ASP A 235 -2.84 -8.14 -5.32
CA ASP A 235 -3.12 -8.81 -6.60
C ASP A 235 -3.77 -7.84 -7.60
N GLU A 236 -4.69 -7.00 -7.14
CA GLU A 236 -5.38 -6.01 -7.98
C GLU A 236 -4.46 -4.85 -8.41
N ASP A 237 -3.48 -4.47 -7.58
CA ASP A 237 -2.39 -3.56 -7.95
C ASP A 237 -1.51 -4.17 -9.05
N HIS A 238 -1.13 -5.43 -8.89
CA HIS A 238 -0.26 -6.12 -9.83
C HIS A 238 -0.93 -6.36 -11.19
N LEU A 239 -2.19 -6.81 -11.19
CA LEU A 239 -2.95 -7.20 -12.37
C LEU A 239 -3.76 -6.06 -12.99
N GLY A 240 -3.92 -4.94 -12.30
CA GLY A 240 -4.66 -3.76 -12.76
C GLY A 240 -3.85 -2.85 -13.68
N ASP A 241 -4.52 -1.87 -14.26
CA ASP A 241 -3.98 -0.90 -15.22
C ASP A 241 -3.55 0.42 -14.58
N MET A 242 -3.96 0.67 -13.35
CA MET A 242 -3.62 1.86 -12.57
C MET A 242 -3.56 1.55 -11.09
N ASP A 243 -2.56 2.09 -10.42
CA ASP A 243 -2.46 2.28 -8.97
C ASP A 243 -2.50 3.79 -8.68
N PHE A 244 -3.55 4.24 -8.03
CA PHE A 244 -3.78 5.64 -7.72
C PHE A 244 -3.91 5.83 -6.21
N LYS A 245 -2.86 6.33 -5.59
CA LYS A 245 -2.82 6.62 -4.16
C LYS A 245 -3.14 8.09 -3.92
N VAL A 246 -4.13 8.34 -3.10
CA VAL A 246 -4.54 9.68 -2.72
C VAL A 246 -4.62 9.80 -1.20
N ALA A 247 -4.06 10.88 -0.67
CA ALA A 247 -4.20 11.28 0.72
C ALA A 247 -4.78 12.69 0.81
N GLY A 248 -5.57 12.96 1.83
CA GLY A 248 -6.20 14.26 1.98
C GLY A 248 -7.01 14.41 3.25
N THR A 249 -7.54 15.60 3.39
CA THR A 249 -8.49 16.01 4.42
C THR A 249 -9.89 16.14 3.81
N ARG A 250 -10.87 16.56 4.60
CA ARG A 250 -12.20 16.90 4.06
C ARG A 250 -12.18 18.12 3.12
N GLU A 251 -11.15 18.96 3.21
CA GLU A 251 -11.03 20.20 2.43
C GLU A 251 -10.31 19.99 1.09
N GLY A 252 -9.48 18.94 0.99
CA GLY A 252 -8.76 18.70 -0.25
C GLY A 252 -7.65 17.65 -0.15
N VAL A 253 -7.04 17.38 -1.30
CA VAL A 253 -5.95 16.43 -1.47
C VAL A 253 -4.65 17.03 -0.97
N THR A 254 -3.90 16.29 -0.15
CA THR A 254 -2.58 16.68 0.37
C THR A 254 -1.43 15.96 -0.33
N ALA A 255 -1.65 14.76 -0.82
CA ALA A 255 -0.68 14.03 -1.64
C ALA A 255 -1.39 13.11 -2.63
N LEU A 256 -0.74 12.91 -3.77
CA LEU A 256 -1.19 12.05 -4.84
C LEU A 256 0.02 11.36 -5.46
N GLN A 257 -0.14 10.06 -5.73
CA GLN A 257 0.75 9.28 -6.59
C GLN A 257 -0.11 8.44 -7.52
N MET A 258 0.20 8.48 -8.80
CA MET A 258 -0.46 7.66 -9.81
C MET A 258 0.59 6.92 -10.61
N ASP A 259 0.38 5.62 -10.77
CA ASP A 259 1.12 4.75 -11.67
C ASP A 259 0.11 4.13 -12.66
N ILE A 260 0.29 4.39 -13.95
CA ILE A 260 -0.61 3.91 -15.01
C ILE A 260 0.20 3.09 -16.01
N LYS A 261 -0.36 1.93 -16.38
CA LYS A 261 0.24 0.98 -17.33
C LYS A 261 -0.37 1.06 -18.74
N ILE A 262 -1.34 1.96 -18.93
CA ILE A 262 -2.03 2.24 -20.18
C ILE A 262 -1.71 3.65 -20.68
N GLU A 263 -2.05 3.96 -21.94
CA GLU A 263 -1.68 5.23 -22.59
C GLU A 263 -2.24 6.49 -21.89
N GLY A 264 -3.31 6.35 -21.12
CA GLY A 264 -3.92 7.45 -20.37
C GLY A 264 -5.29 7.09 -19.78
N ILE A 265 -5.80 8.01 -18.97
CA ILE A 265 -7.12 7.92 -18.35
C ILE A 265 -7.98 9.10 -18.76
N THR A 266 -9.29 8.87 -18.86
CA THR A 266 -10.25 9.92 -19.20
C THR A 266 -10.64 10.74 -17.97
N PRO A 267 -11.20 11.96 -18.15
CA PRO A 267 -11.76 12.72 -17.04
C PRO A 267 -12.87 11.97 -16.27
N GLU A 268 -13.59 11.06 -16.93
CA GLU A 268 -14.60 10.22 -16.30
C GLU A 268 -13.97 9.22 -15.30
N ILE A 269 -12.87 8.59 -15.67
CA ILE A 269 -12.12 7.70 -14.79
C ILE A 269 -11.57 8.47 -13.57
N MET A 270 -11.05 9.67 -13.82
CA MET A 270 -10.56 10.53 -12.73
C MET A 270 -11.67 11.00 -11.79
#